data_ddf0e494ee35ecc6f2cb6b727e9b5804
#
_entry.id   ddf0e494ee35ecc6f2cb6b727e9b5804
#
_cell.length_a   1.000
_cell.length_b   1.000
_cell.length_c   1.000
_cell.angle_alpha   90.00
_cell.angle_beta   90.00
_cell.angle_gamma   90.00
#
_symmetry.space_group_name_H-M   'P 1'
#
loop_
_entity.id
_entity.type
_entity.pdbx_description
1 polymer ?
#
loop_
_entity_poly.entity_id
_entity_poly.type
_entity_poly.pdbx_seq_one_letter_code
_entity_poly.pdbx_strand_id
1 'polypeptide(L)'
;MRKAIRSSGVIHLIFRTTWVYATRGRNFLLTILRLATEREELRIVSDQVGAPTCASVVAAATSEILTEMFERKADGFSFPEVSGTYHMSAAGQTTWYDFAKTILEKAEATSHSLEWLAAATQGRTLKARRVIPVSTEEFGSPTPRPAYSILSNSRLNQTFGVALPDWHDQLQRCFVSKSIVGRSD
;
A
#
# COMPACT_ATOMS: atom_id res chain seq x y z
N MET A 1 9.90 -20.96 1.42
CA MET A 1 9.96 -20.41 0.04
C MET A 1 11.16 -19.50 -0.21
N ARG A 2 11.40 -18.39 0.51
CA ARG A 2 12.54 -17.46 0.28
C ARG A 2 13.93 -18.11 0.37
N LYS A 3 14.16 -19.00 1.34
CA LYS A 3 15.43 -19.75 1.46
C LYS A 3 15.68 -20.63 0.23
N ALA A 4 14.65 -21.33 -0.26
CA ALA A 4 14.76 -22.19 -1.44
C ALA A 4 15.14 -21.41 -2.71
N ILE A 5 14.51 -20.24 -2.95
CA ILE A 5 14.88 -19.37 -4.09
C ILE A 5 16.34 -18.92 -3.98
N ARG A 6 16.78 -18.46 -2.79
CA ARG A 6 18.16 -17.97 -2.60
C ARG A 6 19.22 -19.08 -2.73
N SER A 7 18.88 -20.32 -2.34
CA SER A 7 19.81 -21.46 -2.42
C SER A 7 19.81 -22.16 -3.79
N SER A 8 18.87 -21.84 -4.68
CA SER A 8 18.78 -22.45 -6.02
C SER A 8 19.79 -21.92 -7.04
N GLY A 9 20.47 -20.79 -6.73
CA GLY A 9 21.35 -20.11 -7.69
C GLY A 9 20.62 -19.37 -8.82
N VAL A 10 19.29 -19.39 -8.85
CA VAL A 10 18.49 -18.69 -9.86
C VAL A 10 18.57 -17.16 -9.64
N ILE A 11 18.73 -16.40 -10.72
CA ILE A 11 18.61 -14.95 -10.71
C ILE A 11 17.19 -14.57 -10.26
N HIS A 12 17.07 -13.71 -9.26
CA HIS A 12 15.77 -13.40 -8.67
C HIS A 12 15.71 -11.97 -8.12
N LEU A 13 14.52 -11.38 -8.18
CA LEU A 13 14.16 -10.17 -7.45
C LEU A 13 13.05 -10.52 -6.45
N ILE A 14 13.33 -10.38 -5.16
CA ILE A 14 12.35 -10.57 -4.09
C ILE A 14 12.02 -9.21 -3.50
N PHE A 15 10.84 -8.68 -3.79
CA PHE A 15 10.35 -7.45 -3.19
C PHE A 15 9.59 -7.74 -1.89
N ARG A 16 10.05 -7.13 -0.79
CA ARG A 16 9.38 -7.16 0.52
C ARG A 16 8.62 -5.88 0.70
N THR A 17 7.34 -5.98 0.98
CA THR A 17 6.45 -4.85 1.20
C THR A 17 5.71 -4.98 2.53
N THR A 18 5.03 -3.93 2.96
CA THR A 18 4.26 -3.88 4.20
C THR A 18 2.90 -3.19 3.96
N TRP A 19 1.90 -3.54 4.76
CA TRP A 19 0.57 -2.92 4.80
C TRP A 19 -0.06 -2.69 3.42
N VAL A 20 -0.02 -3.72 2.56
CA VAL A 20 -0.51 -3.60 1.18
C VAL A 20 -2.02 -3.40 1.16
N TYR A 21 -2.46 -2.39 0.41
CA TYR A 21 -3.86 -2.12 0.16
C TYR A 21 -4.14 -1.84 -1.33
N ALA A 22 -5.39 -1.92 -1.71
CA ALA A 22 -5.87 -1.62 -3.05
C ALA A 22 -7.35 -1.22 -3.02
N THR A 23 -7.85 -0.63 -4.10
CA THR A 23 -9.27 -0.28 -4.28
C THR A 23 -10.16 -1.49 -4.61
N ARG A 24 -9.60 -2.72 -4.52
CA ARG A 24 -10.28 -4.00 -4.79
C ARG A 24 -9.75 -5.11 -3.90
N GLY A 25 -10.47 -6.23 -3.85
CA GLY A 25 -10.07 -7.41 -3.06
C GLY A 25 -10.39 -7.27 -1.57
N ARG A 26 -9.57 -7.89 -0.70
CA ARG A 26 -9.74 -7.86 0.76
C ARG A 26 -8.52 -7.21 1.38
N ASN A 27 -8.70 -6.03 1.96
CA ASN A 27 -7.62 -5.26 2.59
C ASN A 27 -8.18 -4.28 3.62
N PHE A 28 -7.29 -3.58 4.34
CA PHE A 28 -7.65 -2.66 5.41
C PHE A 28 -8.49 -1.47 4.91
N LEU A 29 -8.13 -0.83 3.79
CA LEU A 29 -8.86 0.30 3.21
C LEU A 29 -10.36 -0.04 3.04
N LEU A 30 -10.65 -1.15 2.36
CA LEU A 30 -12.02 -1.58 2.08
C LEU A 30 -12.76 -2.06 3.35
N THR A 31 -12.01 -2.63 4.30
CA THR A 31 -12.57 -3.04 5.59
C THR A 31 -13.03 -1.84 6.41
N ILE A 32 -12.20 -0.77 6.49
CA ILE A 32 -12.55 0.46 7.21
C ILE A 32 -13.78 1.12 6.59
N LEU A 33 -13.83 1.26 5.26
CA LEU A 33 -14.98 1.85 4.56
C LEU A 33 -16.28 1.07 4.82
N ARG A 34 -16.23 -0.27 4.71
CA ARG A 34 -17.39 -1.12 5.03
C ARG A 34 -17.83 -0.95 6.48
N LEU A 35 -16.90 -1.05 7.44
CA LEU A 35 -17.24 -0.90 8.85
C LEU A 35 -17.80 0.49 9.18
N ALA A 36 -17.32 1.52 8.51
CA ALA A 36 -17.81 2.87 8.67
C ALA A 36 -19.26 3.06 8.20
N THR A 37 -19.77 2.23 7.28
CA THR A 37 -21.21 2.24 6.93
C THR A 37 -22.09 1.50 7.92
N GLU A 38 -21.50 0.66 8.79
CA GLU A 38 -22.22 -0.21 9.71
C GLU A 38 -22.22 0.32 11.15
N ARG A 39 -21.18 1.08 11.54
CA ARG A 39 -20.91 1.48 12.95
C ARG A 39 -20.71 2.97 13.09
N GLU A 40 -21.13 3.53 14.19
CA GLU A 40 -20.91 4.94 14.55
C GLU A 40 -19.50 5.20 15.11
N GLU A 41 -18.87 4.16 15.66
CA GLU A 41 -17.53 4.21 16.24
C GLU A 41 -16.67 3.07 15.73
N LEU A 42 -15.41 3.38 15.39
CA LEU A 42 -14.39 2.41 15.00
C LEU A 42 -13.24 2.43 16.01
N ARG A 43 -12.98 1.30 16.67
CA ARG A 43 -11.81 1.13 17.55
C ARG A 43 -10.65 0.61 16.74
N ILE A 44 -9.57 1.38 16.62
CA ILE A 44 -8.44 1.09 15.75
C ILE A 44 -7.13 1.18 16.53
N VAL A 45 -6.24 0.20 16.30
CA VAL A 45 -4.92 0.12 16.93
C VAL A 45 -4.07 1.34 16.59
N SER A 46 -3.50 2.00 17.61
CA SER A 46 -2.71 3.24 17.49
C SER A 46 -1.22 3.09 17.84
N ASP A 47 -0.82 1.95 18.40
CA ASP A 47 0.56 1.66 18.85
C ASP A 47 1.36 0.78 17.88
N GLN A 48 0.82 0.52 16.68
CA GLN A 48 1.53 -0.14 15.59
C GLN A 48 1.83 0.85 14.48
N VAL A 49 3.12 0.95 14.11
CA VAL A 49 3.63 1.87 13.10
C VAL A 49 4.04 1.11 11.84
N GLY A 50 3.64 1.60 10.68
CA GLY A 50 3.95 1.04 9.38
C GLY A 50 3.82 2.05 8.25
N ALA A 51 4.00 1.58 7.01
CA ALA A 51 3.83 2.38 5.80
C ALA A 51 2.82 1.69 4.87
N PRO A 52 1.56 2.17 4.83
CA PRO A 52 0.56 1.64 3.92
C PRO A 52 1.02 1.79 2.47
N THR A 53 1.08 0.69 1.73
CA THR A 53 1.64 0.65 0.39
C THR A 53 0.57 0.23 -0.62
N CYS A 54 0.27 1.08 -1.59
CA CYS A 54 -0.73 0.80 -2.61
C CYS A 54 -0.22 -0.24 -3.61
N ALA A 55 -1.00 -1.29 -3.86
CA ALA A 55 -0.62 -2.37 -4.77
C ALA A 55 -0.34 -1.89 -6.20
N SER A 56 -1.05 -0.88 -6.70
CA SER A 56 -0.82 -0.31 -8.03
C SER A 56 0.53 0.42 -8.12
N VAL A 57 0.98 1.04 -7.02
CA VAL A 57 2.31 1.69 -6.96
C VAL A 57 3.41 0.64 -6.95
N VAL A 58 3.24 -0.45 -6.21
CA VAL A 58 4.17 -1.60 -6.25
C VAL A 58 4.26 -2.17 -7.67
N ALA A 59 3.12 -2.34 -8.35
CA ALA A 59 3.09 -2.85 -9.72
C ALA A 59 3.78 -1.90 -10.70
N ALA A 60 3.53 -0.60 -10.61
CA ALA A 60 4.18 0.41 -11.45
C ALA A 60 5.70 0.44 -11.25
N ALA A 61 6.16 0.48 -9.99
CA ALA A 61 7.58 0.43 -9.66
C ALA A 61 8.26 -0.87 -10.15
N THR A 62 7.55 -2.00 -10.04
CA THR A 62 8.06 -3.28 -10.57
C THR A 62 8.20 -3.24 -12.09
N SER A 63 7.19 -2.69 -12.79
CA SER A 63 7.22 -2.52 -14.24
C SER A 63 8.39 -1.62 -14.67
N GLU A 64 8.58 -0.49 -14.01
CA GLU A 64 9.68 0.44 -14.26
C GLU A 64 11.05 -0.26 -14.13
N ILE A 65 11.27 -0.98 -13.01
CA ILE A 65 12.50 -1.73 -12.78
C ILE A 65 12.75 -2.75 -13.89
N LEU A 66 11.73 -3.51 -14.27
CA LEU A 66 11.88 -4.54 -15.31
C LEU A 66 12.15 -3.91 -16.68
N THR A 67 11.44 -2.83 -17.04
CA THR A 67 11.67 -2.12 -18.31
C THR A 67 13.11 -1.61 -18.37
N GLU A 68 13.58 -0.90 -17.34
CA GLU A 68 14.95 -0.41 -17.27
C GLU A 68 15.99 -1.53 -17.36
N MET A 69 15.77 -2.63 -16.65
CA MET A 69 16.68 -3.79 -16.71
C MET A 69 16.77 -4.39 -18.12
N PHE A 70 15.65 -4.48 -18.86
CA PHE A 70 15.65 -5.03 -20.21
C PHE A 70 16.27 -4.07 -21.23
N GLU A 71 16.04 -2.77 -21.09
CA GLU A 71 16.67 -1.74 -21.92
C GLU A 71 18.19 -1.72 -21.72
N ARG A 72 18.66 -1.70 -20.49
CA ARG A 72 20.10 -1.71 -20.15
C ARG A 72 20.81 -3.03 -20.49
N LYS A 73 20.09 -4.11 -20.71
CA LYS A 73 20.68 -5.37 -21.17
C LYS A 73 21.44 -5.22 -22.48
N ALA A 74 20.96 -4.37 -23.38
CA ALA A 74 21.64 -4.07 -24.66
C ALA A 74 23.01 -3.40 -24.44
N ASP A 75 23.19 -2.69 -23.32
CA ASP A 75 24.41 -1.97 -22.94
C ASP A 75 25.33 -2.81 -22.03
N GLY A 76 25.13 -4.14 -21.98
CA GLY A 76 25.96 -5.05 -21.19
C GLY A 76 25.59 -5.14 -19.69
N PHE A 77 24.40 -4.69 -19.31
CA PHE A 77 23.92 -4.81 -17.93
C PHE A 77 23.81 -6.26 -17.48
N SER A 78 24.33 -6.56 -16.29
CA SER A 78 24.41 -7.91 -15.73
C SER A 78 23.28 -8.17 -14.72
N PHE A 79 22.31 -9.02 -15.08
CA PHE A 79 21.23 -9.43 -14.18
C PHE A 79 21.70 -10.11 -12.89
N PRO A 80 22.77 -10.95 -12.87
CA PRO A 80 23.29 -11.52 -11.64
C PRO A 80 23.67 -10.49 -10.58
N GLU A 81 24.20 -9.33 -10.98
CA GLU A 81 24.65 -8.27 -10.07
C GLU A 81 23.51 -7.65 -9.26
N VAL A 82 22.32 -7.62 -9.82
CA VAL A 82 21.11 -7.07 -9.15
C VAL A 82 20.22 -8.14 -8.55
N SER A 83 20.61 -9.42 -8.66
CA SER A 83 19.85 -10.50 -8.04
C SER A 83 19.83 -10.35 -6.52
N GLY A 84 18.62 -10.40 -5.93
CA GLY A 84 18.53 -10.27 -4.49
C GLY A 84 17.18 -9.93 -3.92
N THR A 85 17.21 -9.53 -2.64
CA THR A 85 16.03 -9.11 -1.89
C THR A 85 16.07 -7.61 -1.65
N TYR A 86 14.96 -6.94 -1.94
CA TYR A 86 14.77 -5.51 -1.81
C TYR A 86 13.52 -5.22 -0.99
N HIS A 87 13.53 -4.11 -0.25
CA HIS A 87 12.32 -3.57 0.33
C HIS A 87 11.66 -2.62 -0.68
N MET A 88 10.34 -2.71 -0.79
CA MET A 88 9.53 -1.91 -1.69
C MET A 88 8.25 -1.52 -0.96
N SER A 89 8.29 -0.43 -0.22
CA SER A 89 7.18 0.10 0.56
C SER A 89 7.02 1.60 0.33
N ALA A 90 5.87 2.15 0.69
CA ALA A 90 5.67 3.59 0.69
C ALA A 90 6.73 4.31 1.53
N ALA A 91 7.03 5.56 1.17
CA ALA A 91 7.76 6.47 2.04
C ALA A 91 6.87 6.95 3.19
N GLY A 92 7.49 7.56 4.21
CA GLY A 92 6.79 8.01 5.41
C GLY A 92 6.41 6.88 6.36
N GLN A 93 5.63 7.24 7.36
CA GLN A 93 5.13 6.31 8.38
C GLN A 93 3.81 6.79 8.95
N THR A 94 3.00 5.86 9.43
CA THR A 94 1.72 6.16 10.10
C THR A 94 1.33 5.02 11.02
N THR A 95 0.26 5.21 11.81
CA THR A 95 -0.39 4.15 12.59
C THR A 95 -1.61 3.60 11.84
N TRP A 96 -2.13 2.43 12.22
CA TRP A 96 -3.43 1.97 11.70
C TRP A 96 -4.54 2.97 12.01
N TYR A 97 -4.48 3.60 13.19
CA TYR A 97 -5.44 4.61 13.61
C TYR A 97 -5.44 5.83 12.68
N ASP A 98 -4.27 6.44 12.45
CA ASP A 98 -4.17 7.62 11.60
C ASP A 98 -4.47 7.28 10.14
N PHE A 99 -4.06 6.10 9.67
CA PHE A 99 -4.43 5.63 8.34
C PHE A 99 -5.95 5.50 8.18
N ALA A 100 -6.65 4.92 9.18
CA ALA A 100 -8.11 4.83 9.16
C ALA A 100 -8.79 6.21 9.15
N LYS A 101 -8.31 7.15 9.96
CA LYS A 101 -8.82 8.55 9.95
C LYS A 101 -8.68 9.16 8.57
N THR A 102 -7.48 9.09 7.97
CA THR A 102 -7.23 9.66 6.64
C THR A 102 -8.10 9.02 5.57
N ILE A 103 -8.36 7.70 5.64
CA ILE A 103 -9.29 7.01 4.74
C ILE A 103 -10.69 7.62 4.83
N LEU A 104 -11.21 7.82 6.04
CA LEU A 104 -12.56 8.36 6.24
C LEU A 104 -12.66 9.82 5.81
N GLU A 105 -11.70 10.65 6.17
CA GLU A 105 -11.64 12.06 5.75
C GLU A 105 -11.65 12.18 4.21
N LYS A 106 -10.87 11.35 3.51
CA LYS A 106 -10.87 11.35 2.04
C LYS A 106 -12.17 10.80 1.46
N ALA A 107 -12.76 9.78 2.07
CA ALA A 107 -14.03 9.23 1.60
C ALA A 107 -15.19 10.22 1.77
N GLU A 108 -15.22 10.99 2.87
CA GLU A 108 -16.22 12.04 3.10
C GLU A 108 -16.06 13.23 2.12
N ALA A 109 -14.82 13.62 1.83
CA ALA A 109 -14.51 14.71 0.90
C ALA A 109 -14.73 14.33 -0.57
N THR A 110 -14.85 13.03 -0.88
CA THR A 110 -14.98 12.54 -2.26
C THR A 110 -16.46 12.34 -2.60
N SER A 111 -16.89 12.94 -3.71
CA SER A 111 -18.23 12.67 -4.26
C SER A 111 -18.35 11.17 -4.61
N HIS A 112 -19.56 10.62 -4.48
CA HIS A 112 -19.87 9.19 -4.73
C HIS A 112 -19.62 8.72 -6.18
N SER A 113 -18.90 9.50 -6.98
CA SER A 113 -18.60 9.24 -8.39
C SER A 113 -17.53 8.16 -8.62
N LEU A 114 -16.85 7.69 -7.57
CA LEU A 114 -15.85 6.63 -7.70
C LEU A 114 -16.52 5.26 -7.56
N GLU A 115 -16.56 4.48 -8.63
CA GLU A 115 -17.16 3.14 -8.67
C GLU A 115 -16.64 2.22 -7.55
N TRP A 116 -15.31 2.22 -7.32
CA TRP A 116 -14.72 1.39 -6.28
C TRP A 116 -15.17 1.80 -4.87
N LEU A 117 -15.37 3.12 -4.62
CA LEU A 117 -15.82 3.63 -3.32
C LEU A 117 -17.31 3.25 -3.11
N ALA A 118 -18.13 3.44 -4.15
CA ALA A 118 -19.52 2.99 -4.13
C ALA A 118 -19.63 1.49 -3.90
N ALA A 119 -18.80 0.68 -4.53
CA ALA A 119 -18.74 -0.76 -4.30
C ALA A 119 -18.30 -1.10 -2.86
N ALA A 120 -17.27 -0.43 -2.33
CA ALA A 120 -16.76 -0.65 -0.97
C ALA A 120 -17.79 -0.30 0.11
N THR A 121 -18.57 0.75 -0.11
CA THR A 121 -19.63 1.21 0.82
C THR A 121 -21.00 0.60 0.51
N GLN A 122 -21.13 -0.16 -0.59
CA GLN A 122 -22.40 -0.66 -1.11
C GLN A 122 -23.42 0.48 -1.35
N GLY A 123 -22.94 1.64 -1.81
CA GLY A 123 -23.72 2.84 -2.01
C GLY A 123 -24.29 3.48 -0.73
N ARG A 124 -23.89 3.00 0.45
CA ARG A 124 -24.37 3.52 1.73
C ARG A 124 -23.51 4.71 2.20
N THR A 125 -24.13 5.62 2.94
CA THR A 125 -23.42 6.73 3.61
C THR A 125 -22.60 6.21 4.79
N LEU A 126 -21.50 6.89 5.10
CA LEU A 126 -20.70 6.61 6.27
C LEU A 126 -21.46 7.02 7.55
N LYS A 127 -21.58 6.09 8.50
CA LYS A 127 -22.18 6.31 9.83
C LYS A 127 -21.14 6.66 10.87
N ALA A 128 -19.86 6.23 10.65
CA ALA A 128 -18.81 6.45 11.62
C ALA A 128 -18.57 7.94 11.86
N ARG A 129 -18.75 8.33 13.14
CA ARG A 129 -18.53 9.71 13.62
C ARG A 129 -17.24 9.83 14.42
N ARG A 130 -16.74 8.71 14.94
CA ARG A 130 -15.55 8.68 15.78
C ARG A 130 -14.67 7.49 15.44
N VAL A 131 -13.37 7.75 15.39
CA VAL A 131 -12.33 6.71 15.40
C VAL A 131 -11.65 6.79 16.75
N ILE A 132 -11.67 5.70 17.51
CA ILE A 132 -11.15 5.61 18.86
C ILE A 132 -9.83 4.87 18.81
N PRO A 133 -8.72 5.51 19.25
CA PRO A 133 -7.44 4.84 19.35
C PRO A 133 -7.49 3.81 20.49
N VAL A 134 -6.95 2.62 20.24
CA VAL A 134 -6.79 1.56 21.23
C VAL A 134 -5.38 0.98 21.14
N SER A 135 -4.88 0.42 22.24
CA SER A 135 -3.63 -0.32 22.21
C SER A 135 -3.81 -1.70 21.55
N THR A 136 -2.71 -2.31 21.14
CA THR A 136 -2.69 -3.70 20.65
C THR A 136 -3.25 -4.67 21.69
N GLU A 137 -2.96 -4.43 22.96
CA GLU A 137 -3.44 -5.23 24.09
C GLU A 137 -4.96 -5.12 24.24
N GLU A 138 -5.50 -3.89 24.27
CA GLU A 138 -6.95 -3.62 24.37
C GLU A 138 -7.72 -4.15 23.14
N PHE A 139 -7.09 -4.18 21.97
CA PHE A 139 -7.69 -4.75 20.77
C PHE A 139 -7.85 -6.26 20.85
N GLY A 140 -7.00 -6.94 21.63
CA GLY A 140 -7.08 -8.37 21.90
C GLY A 140 -6.81 -9.25 20.67
N SER A 141 -5.89 -8.85 19.78
CA SER A 141 -5.54 -9.66 18.60
C SER A 141 -4.91 -10.98 19.03
N PRO A 142 -5.41 -12.14 18.54
CA PRO A 142 -4.84 -13.45 18.90
C PRO A 142 -3.43 -13.67 18.30
N THR A 143 -3.04 -12.87 17.32
CA THR A 143 -1.74 -13.00 16.65
C THR A 143 -0.87 -11.78 16.98
N PRO A 144 0.31 -11.98 17.58
CA PRO A 144 1.27 -10.91 17.83
C PRO A 144 1.66 -10.22 16.52
N ARG A 145 1.61 -8.90 16.51
CA ARG A 145 2.04 -8.06 15.39
C ARG A 145 3.20 -7.19 15.81
N PRO A 146 4.20 -6.97 14.93
CA PRO A 146 5.27 -6.02 15.24
C PRO A 146 4.72 -4.63 15.52
N ALA A 147 5.18 -4.00 16.60
CA ALA A 147 4.86 -2.59 16.88
C ALA A 147 5.45 -1.64 15.83
N TYR A 148 6.53 -2.05 15.17
CA TYR A 148 7.21 -1.26 14.14
C TYR A 148 7.52 -2.12 12.92
N SER A 149 7.03 -1.74 11.76
CA SER A 149 7.13 -2.50 10.50
C SER A 149 7.57 -1.65 9.30
N ILE A 150 8.26 -0.53 9.56
CA ILE A 150 8.85 0.30 8.50
C ILE A 150 10.01 -0.43 7.85
N LEU A 151 10.08 -0.32 6.53
CA LEU A 151 11.12 -0.90 5.71
C LEU A 151 11.95 0.21 5.06
N SER A 152 13.28 0.06 5.07
CA SER A 152 14.16 0.97 4.33
C SER A 152 14.22 0.56 2.86
N ASN A 153 13.90 1.50 1.96
CA ASN A 153 13.99 1.31 0.50
C ASN A 153 15.39 1.70 -0.05
N SER A 154 16.37 2.00 0.80
CA SER A 154 17.67 2.53 0.37
C SER A 154 18.34 1.66 -0.69
N ARG A 155 18.35 0.33 -0.49
CA ARG A 155 18.93 -0.59 -1.47
C ARG A 155 18.17 -0.58 -2.81
N LEU A 156 16.84 -0.51 -2.80
CA LEU A 156 16.03 -0.40 -4.00
C LEU A 156 16.41 0.85 -4.80
N ASN A 157 16.46 1.99 -4.12
CA ASN A 157 16.80 3.26 -4.73
C ASN A 157 18.24 3.28 -5.26
N GLN A 158 19.22 2.81 -4.48
CA GLN A 158 20.62 2.74 -4.92
C GLN A 158 20.84 1.82 -6.13
N THR A 159 20.08 0.74 -6.24
CA THR A 159 20.27 -0.25 -7.32
C THR A 159 19.51 0.13 -8.59
N PHE A 160 18.30 0.66 -8.46
CA PHE A 160 17.38 0.89 -9.59
C PHE A 160 16.95 2.35 -9.75
N GLY A 161 17.40 3.27 -8.92
CA GLY A 161 16.94 4.66 -8.95
C GLY A 161 15.48 4.87 -8.54
N VAL A 162 14.76 3.81 -8.16
CA VAL A 162 13.32 3.85 -7.88
C VAL A 162 13.04 4.25 -6.44
N ALA A 163 12.18 5.26 -6.27
CA ALA A 163 11.66 5.71 -4.98
C ALA A 163 10.12 5.71 -4.99
N LEU A 164 9.53 5.03 -4.03
CA LEU A 164 8.08 5.04 -3.91
C LEU A 164 7.60 6.34 -3.23
N PRO A 165 6.49 6.92 -3.69
CA PRO A 165 5.87 8.09 -3.06
C PRO A 165 5.50 7.84 -1.59
N ASP A 166 5.28 8.94 -0.85
CA ASP A 166 4.73 8.88 0.50
C ASP A 166 3.38 8.15 0.54
N TRP A 167 3.08 7.48 1.66
CA TRP A 167 1.85 6.73 1.84
C TRP A 167 0.59 7.59 1.67
N HIS A 168 0.66 8.86 2.10
CA HIS A 168 -0.45 9.79 1.99
C HIS A 168 -0.75 10.15 0.54
N ASP A 169 0.28 10.39 -0.28
CA ASP A 169 0.15 10.64 -1.71
C ASP A 169 -0.40 9.43 -2.46
N GLN A 170 0.05 8.22 -2.07
CA GLN A 170 -0.47 6.98 -2.64
C GLN A 170 -1.97 6.81 -2.34
N LEU A 171 -2.38 7.11 -1.10
CA LEU A 171 -3.80 7.08 -0.72
C LEU A 171 -4.59 8.15 -1.47
N GLN A 172 -4.08 9.38 -1.56
CA GLN A 172 -4.73 10.47 -2.29
C GLN A 172 -5.07 10.08 -3.74
N ARG A 173 -4.13 9.41 -4.43
CA ARG A 173 -4.33 8.94 -5.81
C ARG A 173 -5.50 7.97 -5.96
N CYS A 174 -5.84 7.20 -4.92
CA CYS A 174 -7.00 6.32 -4.95
C CYS A 174 -8.32 7.10 -4.99
N PHE A 175 -8.36 8.30 -4.40
CA PHE A 175 -9.56 9.15 -4.30
C PHE A 175 -9.65 10.23 -5.38
N VAL A 176 -8.70 10.30 -6.29
CA VAL A 176 -8.78 11.17 -7.46
C VAL A 176 -9.45 10.42 -8.61
N SER A 177 -10.53 10.97 -9.13
CA SER A 177 -11.14 10.47 -10.37
C SER A 177 -10.11 10.55 -11.49
N LYS A 178 -9.85 9.45 -12.19
CA LYS A 178 -9.13 9.52 -13.46
C LYS A 178 -10.05 10.27 -14.42
N SER A 179 -9.78 11.56 -14.67
CA SER A 179 -10.30 12.20 -15.86
C SER A 179 -9.93 11.31 -17.03
N ILE A 180 -10.92 10.81 -17.74
CA ILE A 180 -10.73 10.11 -19.01
C ILE A 180 -10.16 11.18 -19.92
N VAL A 181 -8.83 11.24 -20.02
CA VAL A 181 -8.19 11.95 -21.13
C VAL A 181 -8.60 11.16 -22.36
N GLY A 182 -9.54 11.74 -23.12
CA GLY A 182 -10.04 11.17 -24.35
C GLY A 182 -8.84 10.77 -25.21
N ARG A 183 -8.84 9.54 -25.68
CA ARG A 183 -8.08 9.18 -26.87
C ARG A 183 -8.68 10.05 -27.97
N SER A 184 -7.92 11.07 -28.38
CA SER A 184 -8.12 11.68 -29.69
C SER A 184 -7.72 10.62 -30.70
N ASP A 185 -8.68 10.22 -31.53
CA ASP A 185 -8.51 9.35 -32.69
C ASP A 185 -7.48 9.95 -33.68
#